data_86d2ffb1b4dd9df579953fe9c390bed0
#
_entry.id   86d2ffb1b4dd9df579953fe9c390bed0
#
_cell.length_a   1.000
_cell.length_b   1.000
_cell.length_c   1.000
_cell.angle_alpha   90.00
_cell.angle_beta   90.00
_cell.angle_gamma   90.00
#
_symmetry.space_group_name_H-M   'P 1'
#
loop_
_entity.id
_entity.type
_entity.pdbx_description
1 polymer ?
#
loop_
_entity_poly.entity_id
_entity_poly.type
_entity_poly.pdbx_seq_one_letter_code
_entity_poly.pdbx_strand_id
1 'polypeptide(L)'
;MLVILSLLGYGTSRQDLCASSLSLEQTSAYYNACSEAADFYSELVQTLEGFQAQVKSESAYYKLVSDYLNSQENVKWDSEEHTAEYMNAFSDTQSLAVKIAVFWTDCTADSTASDNVASDTINAGLDVTSSNIAGILSWNTVVTADWNPDNSQSVYKGE
;
A
#
# COMPACT_ATOMS: atom_id res chain seq x y z
N MET A 1 -23.39 -23.81 -42.01
CA MET A 1 -23.07 -22.42 -41.71
C MET A 1 -23.50 -21.98 -40.30
N LEU A 2 -24.75 -22.22 -39.87
CA LEU A 2 -25.27 -21.82 -38.56
C LEU A 2 -24.52 -22.46 -37.37
N VAL A 3 -24.09 -23.71 -37.46
CA VAL A 3 -23.39 -24.43 -36.38
C VAL A 3 -21.99 -23.84 -36.12
N ILE A 4 -21.29 -23.38 -37.15
CA ILE A 4 -19.96 -22.79 -37.02
C ILE A 4 -20.03 -21.41 -36.33
N LEU A 5 -21.05 -20.62 -36.69
CA LEU A 5 -21.30 -19.31 -36.04
C LEU A 5 -21.68 -19.46 -34.57
N SER A 6 -22.47 -20.48 -34.20
CA SER A 6 -22.82 -20.73 -32.81
C SER A 6 -21.63 -21.19 -31.95
N LEU A 7 -20.73 -22.02 -32.52
CA LEU A 7 -19.50 -22.45 -31.85
C LEU A 7 -18.50 -21.32 -31.65
N LEU A 8 -18.36 -20.42 -32.63
CA LEU A 8 -17.53 -19.24 -32.52
C LEU A 8 -18.09 -18.27 -31.44
N GLY A 9 -19.40 -18.02 -31.44
CA GLY A 9 -20.05 -17.19 -30.46
C GLY A 9 -19.93 -17.74 -29.01
N TYR A 10 -20.01 -19.05 -28.85
CA TYR A 10 -19.82 -19.71 -27.56
C TYR A 10 -18.36 -19.61 -27.07
N GLY A 11 -17.38 -19.78 -27.97
CA GLY A 11 -15.97 -19.66 -27.64
C GLY A 11 -15.58 -18.26 -27.17
N THR A 12 -16.02 -17.22 -27.88
CA THR A 12 -15.77 -15.82 -27.49
C THR A 12 -16.44 -15.45 -26.18
N SER A 13 -17.69 -15.89 -25.98
CA SER A 13 -18.43 -15.63 -24.73
C SER A 13 -17.74 -16.27 -23.51
N ARG A 14 -17.17 -17.47 -23.64
CA ARG A 14 -16.40 -18.08 -22.54
C ARG A 14 -15.09 -17.34 -22.25
N GLN A 15 -14.39 -16.88 -23.28
CA GLN A 15 -13.17 -16.08 -23.09
C GLN A 15 -13.48 -14.76 -22.39
N ASP A 16 -14.55 -14.07 -22.75
CA ASP A 16 -14.98 -12.82 -22.12
C ASP A 16 -15.36 -13.03 -20.66
N LEU A 17 -16.04 -14.13 -20.33
CA LEU A 17 -16.38 -14.48 -18.95
C LEU A 17 -15.12 -14.77 -18.11
N CYS A 18 -14.15 -15.51 -18.66
CA CYS A 18 -12.90 -15.78 -17.96
C CYS A 18 -12.08 -14.50 -17.73
N ALA A 19 -11.98 -13.63 -18.74
CA ALA A 19 -11.29 -12.36 -18.63
C ALA A 19 -11.97 -11.43 -17.60
N SER A 20 -13.30 -11.37 -17.61
CA SER A 20 -14.08 -10.58 -16.66
C SER A 20 -13.95 -11.09 -15.23
N SER A 21 -13.97 -12.41 -15.01
CA SER A 21 -13.80 -13.00 -13.68
C SER A 21 -12.40 -12.75 -13.12
N LEU A 22 -11.36 -12.87 -13.95
CA LEU A 22 -9.98 -12.59 -13.54
C LEU A 22 -9.78 -11.12 -13.18
N SER A 23 -10.36 -10.20 -13.95
CA SER A 23 -10.32 -8.77 -13.67
C SER A 23 -11.05 -8.42 -12.35
N LEU A 24 -12.17 -9.07 -12.07
CA LEU A 24 -12.92 -8.89 -10.82
C LEU A 24 -12.12 -9.42 -9.62
N GLU A 25 -11.48 -10.58 -9.77
CA GLU A 25 -10.64 -11.17 -8.72
C GLU A 25 -9.45 -10.28 -8.39
N GLN A 26 -8.73 -9.77 -9.39
CA GLN A 26 -7.63 -8.84 -9.20
C GLN A 26 -8.08 -7.54 -8.54
N THR A 27 -9.21 -7.01 -8.97
CA THR A 27 -9.78 -5.79 -8.37
C THR A 27 -10.15 -6.02 -6.91
N SER A 28 -10.79 -7.14 -6.59
CA SER A 28 -11.14 -7.50 -5.21
C SER A 28 -9.89 -7.69 -4.35
N ALA A 29 -8.87 -8.37 -4.85
CA ALA A 29 -7.60 -8.57 -4.14
C ALA A 29 -6.90 -7.23 -3.85
N TYR A 30 -6.89 -6.31 -4.81
CA TYR A 30 -6.35 -4.96 -4.61
C TYR A 30 -7.10 -4.19 -3.51
N TYR A 31 -8.44 -4.18 -3.52
CA TYR A 31 -9.20 -3.47 -2.49
C TYR A 31 -9.05 -4.11 -1.12
N ASN A 32 -8.92 -5.43 -1.03
CA ASN A 32 -8.61 -6.11 0.22
C ASN A 32 -7.23 -5.67 0.77
N ALA A 33 -6.21 -5.63 -0.09
CA ALA A 33 -4.88 -5.15 0.30
C ALA A 33 -4.90 -3.67 0.76
N CYS A 34 -5.71 -2.83 0.10
CA CYS A 34 -5.91 -1.44 0.53
C CYS A 34 -6.59 -1.35 1.91
N SER A 35 -7.58 -2.22 2.18
CA SER A 35 -8.24 -2.27 3.48
C SER A 35 -7.27 -2.69 4.59
N GLU A 36 -6.49 -3.75 4.36
CA GLU A 36 -5.48 -4.22 5.30
C GLU A 36 -4.41 -3.18 5.58
N ALA A 37 -3.98 -2.43 4.55
CA ALA A 37 -3.02 -1.34 4.73
C ALA A 37 -3.61 -0.15 5.52
N ALA A 38 -4.89 0.14 5.34
CA ALA A 38 -5.59 1.18 6.11
C ALA A 38 -5.78 0.76 7.58
N ASP A 39 -6.10 -0.50 7.82
CA ASP A 39 -6.21 -1.06 9.17
C ASP A 39 -4.84 -1.04 9.87
N PHE A 40 -3.78 -1.45 9.18
CA PHE A 40 -2.41 -1.37 9.68
C PHE A 40 -2.03 0.08 10.03
N TYR A 41 -2.33 1.05 9.16
CA TYR A 41 -2.05 2.46 9.45
C TYR A 41 -2.78 2.95 10.70
N SER A 42 -4.04 2.59 10.86
CA SER A 42 -4.84 2.95 12.04
C SER A 42 -4.26 2.35 13.34
N GLU A 43 -3.87 1.07 13.31
CA GLU A 43 -3.24 0.39 14.43
C GLU A 43 -1.87 1.00 14.76
N LEU A 44 -1.08 1.32 13.74
CA LEU A 44 0.21 1.99 13.89
C LEU A 44 0.05 3.33 14.60
N VAL A 45 -0.88 4.18 14.15
CA VAL A 45 -1.14 5.48 14.78
C VAL A 45 -1.50 5.32 16.26
N GLN A 46 -2.40 4.42 16.60
CA GLN A 46 -2.79 4.16 18.00
C GLN A 46 -1.59 3.68 18.85
N THR A 47 -0.76 2.83 18.28
CA THR A 47 0.45 2.34 18.96
C THR A 47 1.47 3.45 19.18
N LEU A 48 1.69 4.30 18.18
CA LEU A 48 2.58 5.47 18.26
C LEU A 48 2.10 6.48 19.30
N GLU A 49 0.80 6.73 19.39
CA GLU A 49 0.20 7.57 20.46
C GLU A 49 0.48 6.97 21.84
N GLY A 50 0.34 5.66 21.97
CA GLY A 50 0.67 4.94 23.20
C GLY A 50 2.15 5.07 23.59
N PHE A 51 3.07 4.98 22.63
CA PHE A 51 4.51 5.17 22.89
C PHE A 51 4.83 6.61 23.28
N GLN A 52 4.22 7.57 22.62
CA GLN A 52 4.43 8.99 22.92
C GLN A 52 3.95 9.35 24.34
N ALA A 53 2.87 8.73 24.80
CA ALA A 53 2.40 8.93 26.18
C ALA A 53 3.33 8.30 27.25
N GLN A 54 4.11 7.28 26.89
CA GLN A 54 4.99 6.56 27.82
C GLN A 54 6.38 7.18 27.96
N VAL A 55 6.87 7.85 26.92
CA VAL A 55 8.23 8.36 26.90
C VAL A 55 8.26 9.88 26.74
N LYS A 56 9.26 10.52 27.38
CA LYS A 56 9.48 11.97 27.32
C LYS A 56 10.68 12.36 26.48
N SER A 57 11.32 11.40 25.83
CA SER A 57 12.54 11.59 25.06
C SER A 57 12.35 11.05 23.65
N GLU A 58 12.68 11.86 22.67
CA GLU A 58 12.67 11.52 21.26
C GLU A 58 13.45 10.23 20.95
N SER A 59 14.67 10.11 21.50
CA SER A 59 15.51 8.93 21.31
C SER A 59 14.90 7.65 21.88
N ALA A 60 14.21 7.72 23.02
CA ALA A 60 13.50 6.58 23.59
C ALA A 60 12.26 6.20 22.76
N TYR A 61 11.58 7.20 22.21
CA TYR A 61 10.43 7.01 21.33
C TYR A 61 10.83 6.24 20.06
N TYR A 62 11.82 6.74 19.30
CA TYR A 62 12.24 6.06 18.06
C TYR A 62 12.83 4.67 18.31
N LYS A 63 13.38 4.42 19.49
CA LYS A 63 13.80 3.07 19.87
C LYS A 63 12.60 2.12 20.00
N LEU A 64 11.52 2.53 20.70
CA LEU A 64 10.30 1.73 20.81
C LEU A 64 9.63 1.52 19.45
N VAL A 65 9.58 2.55 18.61
CA VAL A 65 9.06 2.49 17.25
C VAL A 65 9.86 1.48 16.41
N SER A 66 11.19 1.55 16.47
CA SER A 66 12.07 0.62 15.76
C SER A 66 11.87 -0.82 16.23
N ASP A 67 11.79 -1.06 17.52
CA ASP A 67 11.58 -2.40 18.09
C ASP A 67 10.21 -2.97 17.68
N TYR A 68 9.17 -2.13 17.68
CA TYR A 68 7.82 -2.52 17.25
C TYR A 68 7.77 -2.82 15.75
N LEU A 69 8.23 -1.91 14.91
CA LEU A 69 8.15 -2.05 13.45
C LEU A 69 9.04 -3.20 12.94
N ASN A 70 10.20 -3.42 13.54
CA ASN A 70 11.04 -4.58 13.19
C ASN A 70 10.44 -5.92 13.62
N SER A 71 9.45 -5.94 14.50
CA SER A 71 8.71 -7.15 14.86
C SER A 71 7.60 -7.52 13.85
N GLN A 72 7.25 -6.61 12.94
CA GLN A 72 6.20 -6.82 11.93
C GLN A 72 6.78 -7.46 10.67
N GLU A 73 6.13 -8.50 10.14
CA GLU A 73 6.66 -9.28 9.01
C GLU A 73 6.67 -8.52 7.68
N ASN A 74 5.70 -7.61 7.47
CA ASN A 74 5.50 -6.91 6.18
C ASN A 74 5.95 -5.46 6.21
N VAL A 75 6.76 -5.07 7.19
CA VAL A 75 7.19 -3.70 7.41
C VAL A 75 8.70 -3.61 7.38
N LYS A 76 9.20 -2.64 6.63
CA LYS A 76 10.62 -2.26 6.62
C LYS A 76 10.76 -0.88 7.25
N TRP A 77 11.55 -0.79 8.32
CA TRP A 77 11.82 0.45 9.02
C TRP A 77 13.14 1.07 8.56
N ASP A 78 13.11 2.34 8.22
CA ASP A 78 14.29 3.16 7.98
C ASP A 78 14.47 4.14 9.14
N SER A 79 15.55 3.93 9.92
CA SER A 79 15.86 4.74 11.10
C SER A 79 16.49 6.09 10.77
N GLU A 80 17.02 6.30 9.56
CA GLU A 80 17.62 7.58 9.15
C GLU A 80 16.54 8.55 8.68
N GLU A 81 15.58 8.06 7.90
CA GLU A 81 14.47 8.86 7.39
C GLU A 81 13.25 8.85 8.33
N HIS A 82 13.24 8.04 9.39
CA HIS A 82 12.08 7.78 10.25
C HIS A 82 10.83 7.39 9.46
N THR A 83 11.00 6.49 8.49
CA THR A 83 9.93 6.03 7.62
C THR A 83 9.73 4.53 7.73
N ALA A 84 8.47 4.10 7.71
CA ALA A 84 8.05 2.71 7.62
C ALA A 84 7.51 2.43 6.23
N GLU A 85 7.98 1.38 5.58
CA GLU A 85 7.45 0.90 4.31
C GLU A 85 6.69 -0.41 4.57
N TYR A 86 5.38 -0.36 4.42
CA TYR A 86 4.50 -1.52 4.51
C TYR A 86 4.27 -2.09 3.12
N MET A 87 4.46 -3.40 2.96
CA MET A 87 4.26 -4.11 1.69
C MET A 87 3.24 -5.23 1.85
N ASN A 88 2.22 -5.26 1.00
CA ASN A 88 1.21 -6.32 0.95
C ASN A 88 1.05 -6.85 -0.48
N ALA A 89 1.37 -8.13 -0.69
CA ALA A 89 1.22 -8.79 -1.98
C ALA A 89 -0.25 -9.17 -2.21
N PHE A 90 -0.87 -8.66 -3.26
CA PHE A 90 -2.23 -9.01 -3.65
C PHE A 90 -2.30 -9.84 -4.94
N SER A 91 -1.15 -10.07 -5.59
CA SER A 91 -0.99 -10.92 -6.76
C SER A 91 0.42 -11.52 -6.78
N ASP A 92 0.64 -12.58 -7.56
CA ASP A 92 1.96 -13.16 -7.77
C ASP A 92 2.98 -12.16 -8.36
N THR A 93 2.50 -11.10 -8.98
CA THR A 93 3.32 -10.12 -9.69
C THR A 93 3.20 -8.69 -9.17
N GLN A 94 2.31 -8.44 -8.22
CA GLN A 94 2.01 -7.09 -7.76
C GLN A 94 1.83 -7.02 -6.24
N SER A 95 2.39 -5.98 -5.65
CA SER A 95 2.23 -5.66 -4.23
C SER A 95 1.81 -4.21 -4.04
N LEU A 96 1.06 -3.96 -2.99
CA LEU A 96 0.80 -2.61 -2.51
C LEU A 96 1.96 -2.19 -1.60
N ALA A 97 2.57 -1.04 -1.88
CA ALA A 97 3.60 -0.44 -1.06
C ALA A 97 3.10 0.89 -0.49
N VAL A 98 3.11 1.01 0.83
CA VAL A 98 2.70 2.22 1.56
C VAL A 98 3.88 2.72 2.37
N LYS A 99 4.36 3.94 2.09
CA LYS A 99 5.42 4.58 2.85
C LYS A 99 4.82 5.58 3.82
N ILE A 100 5.14 5.43 5.11
CA ILE A 100 4.59 6.19 6.21
C ILE A 100 5.75 6.88 6.92
N ALA A 101 5.68 8.20 7.09
CA ALA A 101 6.59 8.95 7.96
C ALA A 101 6.10 8.93 9.40
N VAL A 102 7.01 8.78 10.35
CA VAL A 102 6.72 8.80 11.78
C VAL A 102 7.39 10.03 12.39
N PHE A 103 6.60 10.81 13.15
CA PHE A 103 7.05 12.06 13.75
C PHE A 103 7.02 11.96 15.28
N TRP A 104 7.99 12.61 15.91
CA TRP A 104 7.96 12.91 17.33
C TRP A 104 7.32 14.29 17.53
N THR A 105 6.29 14.35 18.36
CA THR A 105 5.68 15.61 18.78
C THR A 105 5.85 15.78 20.29
N ASP A 106 6.51 16.84 20.72
CA ASP A 106 6.67 17.11 22.14
C ASP A 106 5.34 17.60 22.73
N CYS A 107 4.68 16.74 23.51
CA CYS A 107 3.40 17.06 24.16
C CYS A 107 3.52 18.14 25.24
N THR A 108 4.72 18.70 25.48
CA THR A 108 4.94 19.78 26.45
C THR A 108 4.81 21.17 25.85
N ALA A 109 4.70 21.31 24.53
CA ALA A 109 4.50 22.59 23.88
C ALA A 109 3.02 22.98 23.93
N ASP A 110 2.75 23.95 24.77
CA ASP A 110 1.52 24.74 24.88
C ASP A 110 0.93 25.03 23.50
N SER A 111 -0.36 24.72 23.33
CA SER A 111 -1.09 24.86 22.08
C SER A 111 -1.28 26.35 21.72
N THR A 112 -0.25 26.96 21.17
CA THR A 112 -0.35 28.21 20.43
C THR A 112 0.06 28.01 18.98
N ALA A 113 -0.98 27.84 18.19
CA ALA A 113 -1.08 28.15 16.77
C ALA A 113 0.24 28.40 16.03
N SER A 114 0.58 27.54 15.10
CA SER A 114 1.22 28.01 13.86
C SER A 114 0.54 27.36 12.67
N ASP A 115 -0.45 28.09 12.15
CA ASP A 115 -0.84 28.03 10.75
C ASP A 115 0.43 28.23 9.90
N ASN A 116 0.83 27.23 9.17
CA ASN A 116 1.53 27.33 7.89
C ASN A 116 2.24 25.99 7.58
N VAL A 117 1.50 25.02 7.13
CA VAL A 117 2.04 24.06 6.16
C VAL A 117 1.14 24.10 4.94
N ALA A 118 1.68 24.64 3.87
CA ALA A 118 1.06 24.71 2.58
C ALA A 118 0.59 23.31 2.14
N SER A 119 -0.73 23.15 2.16
CA SER A 119 -1.42 22.08 1.49
C SER A 119 -1.28 22.31 0.00
N ASP A 120 -0.47 21.51 -0.66
CA ASP A 120 -0.65 21.33 -2.09
C ASP A 120 -0.54 19.86 -2.44
N THR A 121 -1.68 19.37 -2.88
CA THR A 121 -1.87 18.21 -3.75
C THR A 121 -1.75 16.82 -3.11
N ILE A 122 -2.86 16.19 -2.72
CA ILE A 122 -3.44 15.03 -3.42
C ILE A 122 -4.84 14.79 -2.84
N ASN A 123 -5.88 15.19 -3.58
CA ASN A 123 -7.25 14.76 -3.39
C ASN A 123 -7.39 13.30 -3.86
N ALA A 124 -7.36 12.38 -2.95
CA ALA A 124 -8.00 11.09 -3.11
C ALA A 124 -8.69 10.79 -1.77
N GLY A 125 -9.92 11.25 -1.63
CA GLY A 125 -11.05 10.82 -0.79
C GLY A 125 -10.84 9.97 0.47
N LEU A 126 -9.66 9.99 1.10
CA LEU A 126 -9.46 9.49 2.45
C LEU A 126 -9.44 10.71 3.37
N ASP A 127 -10.42 10.77 4.24
CA ASP A 127 -10.44 11.69 5.38
C ASP A 127 -9.35 11.23 6.36
N VAL A 128 -8.11 11.59 6.03
CA VAL A 128 -6.97 11.38 6.92
C VAL A 128 -7.06 12.48 7.95
N THR A 129 -7.72 12.20 9.07
CA THR A 129 -7.46 12.95 10.30
C THR A 129 -5.98 12.79 10.58
N SER A 130 -5.20 13.76 10.12
CA SER A 130 -3.75 13.81 10.31
C SER A 130 -3.48 13.94 11.80
N SER A 131 -3.29 12.80 12.48
CA SER A 131 -2.58 12.82 13.73
C SER A 131 -1.18 13.36 13.40
N ASN A 132 -0.71 14.38 14.10
CA ASN A 132 0.63 14.97 13.90
C ASN A 132 1.79 13.98 14.18
N ILE A 133 1.50 12.70 14.34
CA ILE A 133 2.41 11.63 14.76
C ILE A 133 2.86 10.76 13.59
N ALA A 134 2.00 10.56 12.58
CA ALA A 134 2.31 9.80 11.39
C ALA A 134 1.65 10.39 10.15
N GLY A 135 2.31 10.28 9.00
CA GLY A 135 1.79 10.76 7.73
C GLY A 135 2.11 9.80 6.59
N ILE A 136 1.15 9.56 5.70
CA ILE A 136 1.35 8.74 4.50
C ILE A 136 2.11 9.56 3.46
N LEU A 137 3.31 9.12 3.09
CA LEU A 137 4.14 9.75 2.07
C LEU A 137 3.82 9.24 0.66
N SER A 138 3.55 7.96 0.53
CA SER A 138 3.22 7.35 -0.76
C SER A 138 2.32 6.13 -0.59
N TRP A 139 1.48 5.91 -1.60
CA TRP A 139 0.56 4.78 -1.69
C TRP A 139 0.59 4.28 -3.13
N ASN A 140 1.38 3.24 -3.40
CA ASN A 140 1.69 2.82 -4.76
C ASN A 140 1.53 1.32 -4.94
N THR A 141 1.15 0.91 -6.14
CA THR A 141 1.26 -0.48 -6.57
C THR A 141 2.63 -0.70 -7.19
N VAL A 142 3.34 -1.71 -6.71
CA VAL A 142 4.67 -2.10 -7.18
C VAL A 142 4.59 -3.43 -7.88
N VAL A 143 5.23 -3.56 -9.05
CA VAL A 143 5.39 -4.84 -9.73
C VAL A 143 6.57 -5.58 -9.11
N THR A 144 6.28 -6.75 -8.54
CA THR A 144 7.29 -7.59 -7.84
C THR A 144 7.78 -8.76 -8.70
N ALA A 145 7.18 -8.99 -9.88
CA ALA A 145 7.65 -10.00 -10.80
C ALA A 145 9.00 -9.61 -11.41
N ASP A 146 9.93 -10.55 -11.42
CA ASP A 146 11.15 -10.40 -12.21
C ASP A 146 10.78 -10.19 -13.69
N TRP A 147 11.21 -9.06 -14.24
CA TRP A 147 11.02 -8.79 -15.64
C TRP A 147 11.84 -9.80 -16.45
N ASN A 148 11.15 -10.80 -17.07
CA ASN A 148 11.79 -11.73 -17.97
C ASN A 148 11.79 -11.13 -19.39
N PRO A 149 12.95 -10.69 -19.91
CA PRO A 149 13.03 -10.12 -21.25
C PRO A 149 12.76 -11.14 -22.37
N ASP A 150 12.74 -12.43 -22.04
CA ASP A 150 12.52 -13.50 -23.01
C ASP A 150 11.03 -13.81 -23.20
N ASN A 151 10.25 -12.75 -23.48
CA ASN A 151 8.87 -12.86 -23.94
C ASN A 151 8.85 -13.02 -25.48
N SER A 152 9.78 -13.80 -26.02
CA SER A 152 9.79 -14.16 -27.44
C SER A 152 8.60 -15.10 -27.69
N GLN A 153 7.46 -14.49 -28.04
CA GLN A 153 6.39 -15.24 -28.68
C GLN A 153 7.00 -15.84 -29.94
N SER A 154 7.03 -17.17 -30.02
CA SER A 154 7.41 -17.84 -31.23
C SER A 154 6.43 -17.46 -32.35
N VAL A 155 6.87 -16.51 -33.16
CA VAL A 155 6.12 -16.14 -34.35
C VAL A 155 6.03 -17.38 -35.22
N TYR A 156 4.81 -17.88 -35.42
CA TYR A 156 4.52 -19.00 -36.28
C TYR A 156 5.07 -18.65 -37.67
N LYS A 157 6.18 -19.28 -38.05
CA LYS A 157 6.67 -19.27 -39.44
C LYS A 157 5.81 -20.23 -40.19
N GLY A 158 4.72 -19.72 -40.81
CA GLY A 158 3.94 -20.50 -41.75
C GLY A 158 4.81 -20.99 -42.91
N GLU A 159 4.83 -22.29 -43.13
CA GLU A 159 5.24 -22.90 -44.39
C GLU A 159 4.12 -22.77 -45.42
#